data_0548b39ac4806481280c13dcefd22bf8
#
_entry.id   0548b39ac4806481280c13dcefd22bf8
#
_cell.length_a   1.000
_cell.length_b   1.000
_cell.length_c   1.000
_cell.angle_alpha   90.00
_cell.angle_beta   90.00
_cell.angle_gamma   90.00
#
_symmetry.space_group_name_H-M   'P 1'
#
loop_
_entity.id
_entity.type
_entity.pdbx_description
1 polymer ?
#
loop_
_entity_poly.entity_id
_entity_poly.type
_entity_poly.pdbx_seq_one_letter_code
_entity_poly.pdbx_strand_id
1 'polypeptide(L)'
;IQGGMGVGISLSGLASAVANEGGIGVISAAGLGLLYKKLSPGNYTEAGNLGLAEEIRKAREKAKGIIGVNVMVALSDFAELVKTSIAEKVDIIFSGAGLPLDLPSFLKKDSVTKLVPIVSSARAVRIICEKWKNNYDYLPDAVVLEGPKAGGHLGYKENQLEDQQFSLEELLPQVIEEVSHFEQKYDKKIP
;
A
#
# COMPACT_ATOMS: atom_id res chain seq x y z
N ILE A 1 -6.85 10.29 1.46
CA ILE A 1 -6.37 9.12 0.68
C ILE A 1 -7.58 8.27 0.32
N GLN A 2 -7.73 7.90 -0.94
CA GLN A 2 -8.76 6.96 -1.38
C GLN A 2 -8.29 5.51 -1.11
N GLY A 3 -9.16 4.65 -0.61
CA GLY A 3 -8.84 3.24 -0.40
C GLY A 3 -8.70 2.46 -1.71
N GLY A 4 -7.74 1.54 -1.75
CA GLY A 4 -7.51 0.66 -2.90
C GLY A 4 -8.48 -0.52 -2.92
N MET A 5 -9.62 -0.38 -3.58
CA MET A 5 -10.67 -1.39 -3.65
C MET A 5 -10.49 -2.29 -4.90
N GLY A 6 -10.25 -3.59 -4.68
CA GLY A 6 -10.30 -4.63 -5.72
C GLY A 6 -11.71 -5.21 -5.83
N VAL A 7 -12.10 -5.93 -6.84
CA VAL A 7 -11.44 -6.10 -8.14
C VAL A 7 -12.10 -5.11 -9.12
N GLY A 8 -11.30 -4.30 -9.81
CA GLY A 8 -11.82 -3.42 -10.87
C GLY A 8 -12.60 -2.17 -10.41
N ILE A 9 -12.59 -1.86 -9.10
CA ILE A 9 -13.24 -0.65 -8.57
C ILE A 9 -12.24 0.53 -8.59
N SER A 10 -11.12 0.40 -7.88
CA SER A 10 -10.09 1.43 -7.86
C SER A 10 -9.14 1.26 -9.03
N LEU A 11 -9.52 1.81 -10.18
CA LEU A 11 -8.72 1.89 -11.39
C LEU A 11 -8.34 3.33 -11.72
N SER A 12 -7.69 3.55 -12.86
CA SER A 12 -7.21 4.86 -13.31
C SER A 12 -8.26 5.96 -13.28
N GLY A 13 -9.52 5.65 -13.61
CA GLY A 13 -10.62 6.63 -13.62
C GLY A 13 -10.86 7.23 -12.23
N LEU A 14 -11.06 6.39 -11.21
CA LEU A 14 -11.26 6.86 -9.83
C LEU A 14 -9.99 7.50 -9.27
N ALA A 15 -8.84 6.85 -9.45
CA ALA A 15 -7.58 7.36 -8.93
C ALA A 15 -7.24 8.76 -9.50
N SER A 16 -7.41 8.96 -10.81
CA SER A 16 -7.16 10.27 -11.43
C SER A 16 -8.13 11.35 -10.96
N ALA A 17 -9.42 11.01 -10.79
CA ALA A 17 -10.41 11.96 -10.29
C ALA A 17 -10.05 12.45 -8.88
N VAL A 18 -9.70 11.52 -7.96
CA VAL A 18 -9.27 11.86 -6.59
C VAL A 18 -7.98 12.70 -6.61
N ALA A 19 -7.02 12.34 -7.45
CA ALA A 19 -5.76 13.07 -7.54
C ALA A 19 -5.93 14.50 -8.07
N ASN A 20 -6.85 14.73 -8.99
CA ASN A 20 -7.15 16.05 -9.54
C ASN A 20 -7.84 16.97 -8.51
N GLU A 21 -8.56 16.39 -7.55
CA GLU A 21 -9.17 17.14 -6.43
C GLU A 21 -8.21 17.31 -5.23
N GLY A 22 -6.90 17.10 -5.43
CA GLY A 22 -5.88 17.30 -4.40
C GLY A 22 -5.76 16.16 -3.39
N GLY A 23 -6.44 15.05 -3.62
CA GLY A 23 -6.31 13.83 -2.82
C GLY A 23 -5.18 12.92 -3.32
N ILE A 24 -4.99 11.78 -2.65
CA ILE A 24 -4.12 10.70 -3.14
C ILE A 24 -5.03 9.66 -3.79
N GLY A 25 -4.97 9.55 -5.10
CA GLY A 25 -5.71 8.55 -5.86
C GLY A 25 -4.97 7.22 -5.86
N VAL A 26 -5.66 6.12 -5.56
CA VAL A 26 -5.02 4.81 -5.37
C VAL A 26 -5.60 3.79 -6.33
N ILE A 27 -4.73 3.12 -7.10
CA ILE A 27 -5.08 1.99 -7.96
C ILE A 27 -4.94 0.70 -7.15
N SER A 28 -5.93 -0.19 -7.20
CA SER A 28 -5.82 -1.53 -6.61
C SER A 28 -5.19 -2.50 -7.59
N ALA A 29 -4.07 -3.11 -7.21
CA ALA A 29 -3.42 -4.14 -8.02
C ALA A 29 -4.14 -5.50 -7.99
N ALA A 30 -5.05 -5.69 -7.02
CA ALA A 30 -5.74 -6.96 -6.82
C ALA A 30 -6.65 -7.32 -7.99
N GLY A 31 -6.45 -8.52 -8.55
CA GLY A 31 -7.33 -9.10 -9.57
C GLY A 31 -7.18 -8.55 -10.98
N LEU A 32 -6.19 -7.71 -11.26
CA LEU A 32 -5.98 -7.13 -12.58
C LEU A 32 -5.76 -8.19 -13.67
N GLY A 33 -5.14 -9.33 -13.34
CA GLY A 33 -4.97 -10.45 -14.29
C GLY A 33 -6.29 -11.01 -14.82
N LEU A 34 -7.39 -10.89 -14.06
CA LEU A 34 -8.74 -11.26 -14.55
C LEU A 34 -9.28 -10.23 -15.55
N LEU A 35 -9.09 -8.95 -15.27
CA LEU A 35 -9.59 -7.85 -16.10
C LEU A 35 -8.81 -7.73 -17.40
N TYR A 36 -7.51 -7.92 -17.34
CA TYR A 36 -6.57 -7.75 -18.43
C TYR A 36 -6.10 -9.05 -19.07
N LYS A 37 -6.84 -10.16 -18.88
CA LYS A 37 -6.50 -11.50 -19.43
C LYS A 37 -6.18 -11.54 -20.92
N LYS A 38 -6.68 -10.57 -21.70
CA LYS A 38 -6.39 -10.47 -23.13
C LYS A 38 -4.96 -10.00 -23.44
N LEU A 39 -4.28 -9.31 -22.51
CA LEU A 39 -2.92 -8.81 -22.70
C LEU A 39 -1.88 -9.94 -22.62
N SER A 40 -2.17 -11.02 -21.86
CA SER A 40 -1.36 -12.24 -21.84
C SER A 40 -2.27 -13.45 -21.61
N PRO A 41 -2.83 -14.02 -22.68
CA PRO A 41 -3.73 -15.16 -22.57
C PRO A 41 -3.05 -16.37 -21.93
N GLY A 42 -3.67 -16.92 -20.89
CA GLY A 42 -3.13 -18.09 -20.15
C GLY A 42 -2.09 -17.76 -19.08
N ASN A 43 -1.60 -16.53 -19.00
CA ASN A 43 -0.68 -16.08 -17.95
C ASN A 43 -1.30 -14.95 -17.11
N TYR A 44 -1.94 -15.35 -15.99
CA TYR A 44 -2.63 -14.43 -15.09
C TYR A 44 -1.70 -13.35 -14.49
N THR A 45 -0.52 -13.77 -14.03
CA THR A 45 0.48 -12.87 -13.41
C THR A 45 0.98 -11.83 -14.40
N GLU A 46 1.35 -12.25 -15.59
CA GLU A 46 1.80 -11.32 -16.64
C GLU A 46 0.68 -10.37 -17.08
N ALA A 47 -0.54 -10.87 -17.28
CA ALA A 47 -1.70 -10.06 -17.59
C ALA A 47 -1.97 -9.02 -16.49
N GLY A 48 -1.80 -9.40 -15.21
CA GLY A 48 -1.93 -8.51 -14.06
C GLY A 48 -0.90 -7.38 -14.06
N ASN A 49 0.36 -7.71 -14.32
CA ASN A 49 1.44 -6.74 -14.39
C ASN A 49 1.29 -5.76 -15.56
N LEU A 50 0.95 -6.27 -16.74
CA LEU A 50 0.67 -5.44 -17.91
C LEU A 50 -0.55 -4.53 -17.66
N GLY A 51 -1.61 -5.07 -17.06
CA GLY A 51 -2.80 -4.31 -16.68
C GLY A 51 -2.50 -3.22 -15.65
N LEU A 52 -1.66 -3.51 -14.66
CA LEU A 52 -1.23 -2.51 -13.67
C LEU A 52 -0.45 -1.36 -14.32
N ALA A 53 0.52 -1.69 -15.18
CA ALA A 53 1.28 -0.68 -15.92
C ALA A 53 0.35 0.20 -16.77
N GLU A 54 -0.61 -0.40 -17.47
CA GLU A 54 -1.59 0.32 -18.28
C GLU A 54 -2.47 1.25 -17.43
N GLU A 55 -2.96 0.79 -16.29
CA GLU A 55 -3.77 1.61 -15.38
C GLU A 55 -2.98 2.77 -14.76
N ILE A 56 -1.71 2.57 -14.40
CA ILE A 56 -0.85 3.65 -13.90
C ILE A 56 -0.63 4.71 -14.99
N ARG A 57 -0.32 4.30 -16.22
CA ARG A 57 -0.13 5.23 -17.35
C ARG A 57 -1.39 6.02 -17.66
N LYS A 58 -2.55 5.35 -17.74
CA LYS A 58 -3.85 6.01 -17.91
C LYS A 58 -4.16 7.02 -16.81
N ALA A 59 -3.82 6.71 -15.56
CA ALA A 59 -4.01 7.63 -14.45
C ALA A 59 -3.11 8.87 -14.61
N ARG A 60 -1.85 8.68 -14.98
CA ARG A 60 -0.88 9.77 -15.23
C ARG A 60 -1.28 10.67 -16.39
N GLU A 61 -1.86 10.12 -17.46
CA GLU A 61 -2.39 10.91 -18.57
C GLU A 61 -3.55 11.83 -18.16
N LYS A 62 -4.35 11.40 -17.17
CA LYS A 62 -5.57 12.09 -16.72
C LYS A 62 -5.35 13.00 -15.52
N ALA A 63 -4.29 12.81 -14.75
CA ALA A 63 -4.06 13.52 -13.50
C ALA A 63 -2.62 13.98 -13.34
N LYS A 64 -2.45 15.17 -12.75
CA LYS A 64 -1.15 15.71 -12.32
C LYS A 64 -0.88 15.51 -10.83
N GLY A 65 -1.88 15.06 -10.09
CA GLY A 65 -1.80 14.84 -8.63
C GLY A 65 -1.11 13.51 -8.28
N ILE A 66 -1.17 13.16 -7.00
CA ILE A 66 -0.49 12.00 -6.42
C ILE A 66 -1.24 10.72 -6.76
N ILE A 67 -0.55 9.76 -7.37
CA ILE A 67 -1.07 8.43 -7.71
C ILE A 67 -0.32 7.37 -6.91
N GLY A 68 -1.07 6.63 -6.11
CA GLY A 68 -0.59 5.45 -5.39
C GLY A 68 -1.09 4.13 -5.98
N VAL A 69 -0.47 3.05 -5.54
CA VAL A 69 -0.92 1.68 -5.83
C VAL A 69 -1.06 0.93 -4.51
N ASN A 70 -2.17 0.22 -4.32
CA ASN A 70 -2.36 -0.72 -3.22
C ASN A 70 -1.97 -2.13 -3.67
N VAL A 71 -1.01 -2.75 -2.97
CA VAL A 71 -0.53 -4.11 -3.25
C VAL A 71 -0.61 -4.95 -1.98
N MET A 72 -1.42 -6.01 -2.00
CA MET A 72 -1.54 -6.92 -0.85
C MET A 72 -0.36 -7.89 -0.78
N VAL A 73 0.26 -8.01 0.41
CA VAL A 73 1.37 -8.96 0.67
C VAL A 73 0.95 -10.40 0.39
N ALA A 74 -0.31 -10.74 0.64
CA ALA A 74 -0.86 -12.09 0.47
C ALA A 74 -0.97 -12.54 -1.00
N LEU A 75 -0.76 -11.65 -1.99
CA LEU A 75 -0.81 -12.03 -3.40
C LEU A 75 0.45 -12.82 -3.79
N SER A 76 0.27 -13.88 -4.56
CA SER A 76 1.36 -14.71 -5.07
C SER A 76 2.32 -13.96 -6.01
N ASP A 77 1.82 -12.92 -6.67
CA ASP A 77 2.55 -12.05 -7.60
C ASP A 77 2.95 -10.69 -6.98
N PHE A 78 2.94 -10.59 -5.63
CA PHE A 78 3.28 -9.39 -4.89
C PHE A 78 4.57 -8.70 -5.38
N ALA A 79 5.64 -9.48 -5.49
CA ALA A 79 6.95 -8.95 -5.89
C ALA A 79 6.92 -8.32 -7.28
N GLU A 80 6.24 -8.95 -8.23
CA GLU A 80 6.15 -8.46 -9.60
C GLU A 80 5.29 -7.19 -9.68
N LEU A 81 4.17 -7.14 -8.96
CA LEU A 81 3.32 -5.96 -8.88
C LEU A 81 4.06 -4.76 -8.26
N VAL A 82 4.86 -4.99 -7.20
CA VAL A 82 5.71 -3.95 -6.60
C VAL A 82 6.76 -3.46 -7.60
N LYS A 83 7.47 -4.34 -8.28
CA LYS A 83 8.47 -3.97 -9.31
C LYS A 83 7.84 -3.18 -10.45
N THR A 84 6.65 -3.58 -10.92
CA THR A 84 5.90 -2.87 -11.96
C THR A 84 5.52 -1.47 -11.47
N SER A 85 5.01 -1.33 -10.25
CA SER A 85 4.66 -0.04 -9.66
C SER A 85 5.85 0.92 -9.58
N ILE A 86 7.02 0.41 -9.17
CA ILE A 86 8.27 1.20 -9.09
C ILE A 86 8.77 1.57 -10.51
N ALA A 87 8.71 0.63 -11.46
CA ALA A 87 9.12 0.88 -12.84
C ALA A 87 8.27 1.95 -13.51
N GLU A 88 6.97 1.98 -13.25
CA GLU A 88 6.03 3.00 -13.72
C GLU A 88 6.05 4.29 -12.85
N LYS A 89 6.97 4.37 -11.88
CA LYS A 89 7.24 5.56 -11.06
C LYS A 89 6.00 6.09 -10.34
N VAL A 90 5.21 5.21 -9.72
CA VAL A 90 4.10 5.65 -8.85
C VAL A 90 4.65 6.47 -7.68
N ASP A 91 3.88 7.42 -7.18
CA ASP A 91 4.33 8.23 -6.05
C ASP A 91 4.38 7.42 -4.76
N ILE A 92 3.42 6.51 -4.55
CA ILE A 92 3.27 5.78 -3.29
C ILE A 92 2.85 4.33 -3.55
N ILE A 93 3.45 3.39 -2.81
CA ILE A 93 2.94 2.03 -2.67
C ILE A 93 2.37 1.87 -1.26
N PHE A 94 1.07 1.57 -1.18
CA PHE A 94 0.40 1.15 0.03
C PHE A 94 0.41 -0.38 0.09
N SER A 95 0.88 -0.97 1.20
CA SER A 95 0.98 -2.42 1.31
C SER A 95 0.50 -2.94 2.65
N GLY A 96 -0.45 -3.88 2.61
CA GLY A 96 -1.08 -4.53 3.75
C GLY A 96 -1.52 -5.94 3.43
N ALA A 97 -2.52 -6.47 4.13
CA ALA A 97 -2.92 -7.88 4.07
C ALA A 97 -1.71 -8.82 4.33
N GLY A 98 -0.98 -8.53 5.39
CA GLY A 98 0.29 -9.10 5.81
C GLY A 98 1.32 -8.01 6.09
N LEU A 99 2.44 -8.36 6.74
CA LEU A 99 3.52 -7.42 7.02
C LEU A 99 4.48 -7.35 5.82
N PRO A 100 4.65 -6.18 5.17
CA PRO A 100 5.50 -6.02 3.99
C PRO A 100 7.00 -5.92 4.38
N LEU A 101 7.55 -6.93 5.06
CA LEU A 101 8.85 -6.87 5.72
C LEU A 101 10.03 -6.59 4.79
N ASP A 102 9.92 -7.02 3.53
CA ASP A 102 10.99 -6.90 2.55
C ASP A 102 10.67 -5.88 1.42
N LEU A 103 9.61 -5.06 1.60
CA LEU A 103 9.18 -4.09 0.60
C LEU A 103 10.29 -3.09 0.19
N PRO A 104 11.13 -2.55 1.10
CA PRO A 104 12.22 -1.66 0.70
C PRO A 104 13.28 -2.31 -0.20
N SER A 105 13.41 -3.65 -0.20
CA SER A 105 14.37 -4.35 -1.05
C SER A 105 14.14 -4.16 -2.55
N PHE A 106 12.92 -3.77 -2.93
CA PHE A 106 12.57 -3.51 -4.33
C PHE A 106 12.95 -2.11 -4.80
N LEU A 107 13.24 -1.17 -3.88
CA LEU A 107 13.66 0.19 -4.25
C LEU A 107 15.06 0.17 -4.87
N LYS A 108 15.22 0.94 -5.92
CA LYS A 108 16.52 1.27 -6.50
C LYS A 108 17.02 2.60 -5.94
N LYS A 109 18.31 2.89 -6.08
CA LYS A 109 18.94 4.09 -5.54
C LYS A 109 18.27 5.41 -5.98
N ASP A 110 17.67 5.42 -7.15
CA ASP A 110 17.01 6.57 -7.78
C ASP A 110 15.47 6.47 -7.75
N SER A 111 14.92 5.53 -6.99
CA SER A 111 13.46 5.38 -6.87
C SER A 111 12.85 6.59 -6.17
N VAL A 112 11.79 7.14 -6.76
CA VAL A 112 11.02 8.26 -6.19
C VAL A 112 9.81 7.78 -5.38
N THR A 113 9.47 6.51 -5.51
CA THR A 113 8.30 5.88 -4.90
C THR A 113 8.41 5.81 -3.39
N LYS A 114 7.40 6.29 -2.69
CA LYS A 114 7.25 6.22 -1.23
C LYS A 114 6.62 4.91 -0.81
N LEU A 115 7.02 4.39 0.34
CA LEU A 115 6.52 3.12 0.87
C LEU A 115 5.72 3.36 2.15
N VAL A 116 4.45 2.92 2.11
CA VAL A 116 3.49 3.14 3.17
C VAL A 116 2.86 1.80 3.58
N PRO A 117 3.26 1.21 4.70
CA PRO A 117 2.63 0.00 5.20
C PRO A 117 1.25 0.31 5.80
N ILE A 118 0.32 -0.64 5.62
CA ILE A 118 -0.98 -0.66 6.29
C ILE A 118 -0.86 -1.63 7.46
N VAL A 119 -1.16 -1.15 8.66
CA VAL A 119 -1.00 -1.88 9.93
C VAL A 119 -2.28 -1.87 10.74
N SER A 120 -2.44 -2.84 11.63
CA SER A 120 -3.58 -2.96 12.55
C SER A 120 -3.17 -2.85 14.03
N SER A 121 -1.91 -2.49 14.33
CA SER A 121 -1.43 -2.36 15.71
C SER A 121 -0.08 -1.65 15.79
N ALA A 122 0.23 -1.08 16.96
CA ALA A 122 1.55 -0.53 17.29
C ALA A 122 2.67 -1.58 17.19
N ARG A 123 2.39 -2.85 17.57
CA ARG A 123 3.33 -3.95 17.38
C ARG A 123 3.74 -4.16 15.92
N ALA A 124 2.78 -4.04 15.00
CA ALA A 124 3.08 -4.16 13.56
C ALA A 124 3.98 -3.02 13.08
N VAL A 125 3.74 -1.78 13.54
CA VAL A 125 4.63 -0.62 13.29
C VAL A 125 6.05 -0.93 13.73
N ARG A 126 6.22 -1.35 15.00
CA ARG A 126 7.53 -1.69 15.55
C ARG A 126 8.27 -2.71 14.70
N ILE A 127 7.63 -3.83 14.40
CA ILE A 127 8.24 -4.92 13.60
C ILE A 127 8.70 -4.41 12.23
N ILE A 128 7.85 -3.64 11.55
CA ILE A 128 8.16 -3.10 10.21
C ILE A 128 9.33 -2.09 10.31
N CYS A 129 9.25 -1.12 11.21
CA CYS A 129 10.28 -0.10 11.35
C CYS A 129 11.64 -0.70 11.70
N GLU A 130 11.70 -1.64 12.68
CA GLU A 130 12.91 -2.33 13.05
C GLU A 130 13.48 -3.15 11.88
N LYS A 131 12.64 -3.95 11.22
CA LYS A 131 13.06 -4.79 10.10
C LYS A 131 13.57 -3.97 8.92
N TRP A 132 12.82 -2.93 8.54
CA TRP A 132 13.21 -2.06 7.43
C TRP A 132 14.48 -1.28 7.74
N LYS A 133 14.60 -0.72 8.96
CA LYS A 133 15.80 0.02 9.37
C LYS A 133 17.04 -0.87 9.44
N ASN A 134 16.93 -2.04 10.05
CA ASN A 134 18.06 -2.94 10.22
C ASN A 134 18.57 -3.56 8.91
N ASN A 135 17.65 -3.90 7.99
CA ASN A 135 18.02 -4.63 6.79
C ASN A 135 18.25 -3.72 5.58
N TYR A 136 17.61 -2.56 5.51
CA TYR A 136 17.57 -1.71 4.31
C TYR A 136 17.94 -0.25 4.59
N ASP A 137 18.26 0.08 5.85
CA ASP A 137 18.45 1.48 6.29
C ASP A 137 17.30 2.41 5.87
N TYR A 138 16.07 1.90 5.93
CA TYR A 138 14.86 2.58 5.49
C TYR A 138 13.82 2.62 6.62
N LEU A 139 13.05 3.70 6.69
CA LEU A 139 11.87 3.81 7.55
C LEU A 139 10.65 4.13 6.67
N PRO A 140 9.43 3.74 7.07
CA PRO A 140 8.21 4.10 6.34
C PRO A 140 8.13 5.60 6.02
N ASP A 141 7.58 5.94 4.88
CA ASP A 141 7.31 7.34 4.51
C ASP A 141 6.01 7.86 5.12
N ALA A 142 5.11 6.97 5.49
CA ALA A 142 3.92 7.17 6.30
C ALA A 142 3.44 5.81 6.79
N VAL A 143 2.46 5.78 7.69
CA VAL A 143 1.77 4.55 8.15
C VAL A 143 0.27 4.74 8.02
N VAL A 144 -0.44 3.74 7.51
CA VAL A 144 -1.90 3.69 7.53
C VAL A 144 -2.35 2.74 8.63
N LEU A 145 -3.11 3.24 9.59
CA LEU A 145 -3.77 2.39 10.59
C LEU A 145 -5.12 1.92 10.04
N GLU A 146 -5.28 0.59 9.96
CA GLU A 146 -6.52 -0.07 9.60
C GLU A 146 -7.29 -0.46 10.87
N GLY A 147 -8.58 -0.17 10.91
CA GLY A 147 -9.47 -0.57 12.00
C GLY A 147 -10.28 -1.83 11.68
N PRO A 148 -10.94 -2.44 12.69
CA PRO A 148 -11.71 -3.69 12.53
C PRO A 148 -12.95 -3.54 11.65
N LYS A 149 -13.40 -2.32 11.39
CA LYS A 149 -14.54 -2.00 10.51
C LYS A 149 -14.14 -1.73 9.06
N ALA A 150 -12.86 -1.90 8.71
CA ALA A 150 -12.40 -1.81 7.32
C ALA A 150 -12.95 -2.98 6.50
N GLY A 151 -12.99 -2.83 5.18
CA GLY A 151 -13.41 -3.89 4.26
C GLY A 151 -12.22 -4.69 3.70
N GLY A 152 -12.49 -5.90 3.22
CA GLY A 152 -11.50 -6.77 2.58
C GLY A 152 -10.73 -7.65 3.55
N HIS A 153 -9.43 -7.85 3.31
CA HIS A 153 -8.57 -8.63 4.21
C HIS A 153 -8.22 -7.81 5.43
N LEU A 154 -8.63 -8.26 6.60
CA LEU A 154 -8.43 -7.58 7.87
C LEU A 154 -7.26 -8.18 8.66
N GLY A 155 -6.50 -7.34 9.35
CA GLY A 155 -5.47 -7.74 10.31
C GLY A 155 -6.02 -8.17 11.67
N TYR A 156 -7.32 -8.56 11.76
CA TYR A 156 -8.04 -8.88 12.99
C TYR A 156 -8.64 -10.28 12.92
N LYS A 157 -8.76 -10.93 14.08
CA LYS A 157 -9.52 -12.17 14.23
C LYS A 157 -11.00 -11.83 14.40
N GLU A 158 -11.90 -12.78 14.08
CA GLU A 158 -13.34 -12.59 14.18
C GLU A 158 -13.80 -12.09 15.56
N ASN A 159 -13.26 -12.65 16.64
CA ASN A 159 -13.58 -12.25 18.02
C ASN A 159 -13.04 -10.86 18.42
N GLN A 160 -12.24 -10.22 17.57
CA GLN A 160 -11.70 -8.87 17.79
C GLN A 160 -12.53 -7.78 17.08
N LEU A 161 -13.43 -8.16 16.16
CA LEU A 161 -14.14 -7.21 15.30
C LEU A 161 -15.10 -6.31 16.08
N GLU A 162 -15.71 -6.84 17.16
CA GLU A 162 -16.65 -6.11 18.02
C GLU A 162 -16.04 -5.70 19.37
N ASP A 163 -14.79 -6.08 19.62
CA ASP A 163 -14.10 -5.76 20.87
C ASP A 163 -13.60 -4.32 20.84
N GLN A 164 -14.08 -3.52 21.80
CA GLN A 164 -13.74 -2.09 21.94
C GLN A 164 -12.23 -1.84 22.00
N GLN A 165 -11.46 -2.79 22.55
CA GLN A 165 -9.99 -2.66 22.65
C GLN A 165 -9.29 -2.58 21.29
N PHE A 166 -9.95 -3.03 20.22
CA PHE A 166 -9.47 -2.97 18.85
C PHE A 166 -10.10 -1.83 18.04
N SER A 167 -10.88 -0.94 18.67
CA SER A 167 -11.42 0.24 17.98
C SER A 167 -10.28 1.17 17.54
N LEU A 168 -10.51 1.97 16.50
CA LEU A 168 -9.51 2.96 16.04
C LEU A 168 -9.18 3.98 17.12
N GLU A 169 -10.15 4.35 17.95
CA GLU A 169 -10.00 5.26 19.07
C GLU A 169 -8.99 4.76 20.10
N GLU A 170 -8.95 3.46 20.35
CA GLU A 170 -8.02 2.81 21.27
C GLU A 170 -6.65 2.50 20.65
N LEU A 171 -6.64 2.16 19.37
CA LEU A 171 -5.42 1.78 18.66
C LEU A 171 -4.59 2.98 18.18
N LEU A 172 -5.24 4.07 17.78
CA LEU A 172 -4.56 5.23 17.22
C LEU A 172 -3.54 5.87 18.17
N PRO A 173 -3.85 6.13 19.46
CA PRO A 173 -2.86 6.66 20.40
C PRO A 173 -1.63 5.76 20.53
N GLN A 174 -1.81 4.44 20.59
CA GLN A 174 -0.72 3.46 20.69
C GLN A 174 0.17 3.47 19.45
N VAL A 175 -0.43 3.59 18.26
CA VAL A 175 0.32 3.67 17.00
C VAL A 175 1.08 4.98 16.90
N ILE A 176 0.48 6.10 17.29
CA ILE A 176 1.15 7.42 17.34
C ILE A 176 2.36 7.39 18.28
N GLU A 177 2.22 6.80 19.48
CA GLU A 177 3.31 6.66 20.43
C GLU A 177 4.46 5.86 19.84
N GLU A 178 4.17 4.70 19.24
CA GLU A 178 5.19 3.85 18.61
C GLU A 178 5.89 4.54 17.44
N VAL A 179 5.14 5.21 16.57
CA VAL A 179 5.69 6.01 15.46
C VAL A 179 6.58 7.12 16.00
N SER A 180 6.13 7.87 17.01
CA SER A 180 6.88 8.98 17.62
C SER A 180 8.21 8.52 18.21
N HIS A 181 8.29 7.29 18.75
CA HIS A 181 9.54 6.71 19.20
C HIS A 181 10.57 6.59 18.06
N PHE A 182 10.14 6.10 16.88
CA PHE A 182 11.03 5.99 15.72
C PHE A 182 11.36 7.36 15.12
N GLU A 183 10.41 8.29 15.07
CA GLU A 183 10.65 9.67 14.62
C GLU A 183 11.75 10.34 15.43
N GLN A 184 11.66 10.28 16.75
CA GLN A 184 12.65 10.87 17.67
C GLN A 184 14.02 10.19 17.55
N LYS A 185 14.03 8.85 17.46
CA LYS A 185 15.27 8.06 17.39
C LYS A 185 16.06 8.30 16.11
N TYR A 186 15.39 8.56 14.99
CA TYR A 186 16.01 8.62 13.68
C TYR A 186 15.85 9.98 12.97
N ASP A 187 15.29 10.98 13.66
CA ASP A 187 15.03 12.33 13.14
C ASP A 187 14.33 12.30 11.76
N LYS A 188 13.30 11.44 11.64
CA LYS A 188 12.49 11.30 10.43
C LYS A 188 11.01 11.37 10.76
N LYS A 189 10.27 12.29 10.12
CA LYS A 189 8.81 12.35 10.25
C LYS A 189 8.12 11.19 9.49
N ILE A 190 7.14 10.56 10.15
CA ILE A 190 6.37 9.42 9.66
C ILE A 190 4.87 9.72 9.90
N PRO A 191 4.19 10.42 8.99
CA PRO A 191 2.76 10.73 9.09
C PRO A 191 1.90 9.49 9.23
#